data_95b9fe6d478bb7badfd2b8cd0e389006
#
_entry.id   95b9fe6d478bb7badfd2b8cd0e389006
#
_cell.length_a   1.000
_cell.length_b   1.000
_cell.length_c   1.000
_cell.angle_alpha   90.00
_cell.angle_beta   90.00
_cell.angle_gamma   90.00
#
_symmetry.space_group_name_H-M   'P 1'
#
loop_
_entity.id
_entity.type
_entity.pdbx_description
1 polymer ?
#
loop_
_entity_poly.entity_id
_entity_poly.type
_entity_poly.pdbx_seq_one_letter_code
_entity_poly.pdbx_strand_id
1 'polypeptide(L)'
;MEAKAYVEYREGGYWVAGTRVSLDSLVYAFRDGQTAESLAQSFPVLTLEQVYGAIAYYLANHAVIDAYLTQQEAEFAKLQKDLRQRDPMFYQKLADARRQRQTTSA
;
A
#
# COMPACT_ATOMS: atom_id res chain seq x y z
N MET A 1 7.59 -22.91 20.57
CA MET A 1 8.15 -21.75 19.81
C MET A 1 7.00 -20.98 19.19
N GLU A 2 6.87 -19.72 19.54
CA GLU A 2 5.79 -18.89 18.99
C GLU A 2 6.20 -18.30 17.64
N ALA A 3 5.27 -18.29 16.70
CA ALA A 3 5.49 -17.67 15.41
C ALA A 3 5.48 -16.15 15.57
N LYS A 4 6.46 -15.50 14.95
CA LYS A 4 6.53 -14.04 14.95
C LYS A 4 5.48 -13.47 14.00
N ALA A 5 4.72 -12.47 14.46
CA ALA A 5 3.74 -11.79 13.63
C ALA A 5 4.41 -10.66 12.86
N TYR A 6 4.30 -10.68 11.52
CA TYR A 6 4.89 -9.66 10.65
C TYR A 6 3.89 -8.64 10.16
N VAL A 7 2.60 -8.92 10.30
CA VAL A 7 1.52 -8.03 9.86
C VAL A 7 0.54 -7.87 11.00
N GLU A 8 0.06 -6.65 11.19
CA GLU A 8 -0.96 -6.33 12.17
C GLU A 8 -2.08 -5.53 11.53
N TYR A 9 -3.29 -5.71 12.04
CA TYR A 9 -4.46 -4.94 11.62
C TYR A 9 -4.75 -3.90 12.69
N ARG A 10 -4.76 -2.62 12.30
CA ARG A 10 -5.10 -1.53 13.22
C ARG A 10 -5.63 -0.35 12.43
N GLU A 11 -6.48 0.41 13.06
CA GLU A 11 -7.02 1.64 12.47
C GLU A 11 -7.63 1.43 11.08
N GLY A 12 -8.26 0.27 10.89
CA GLY A 12 -8.92 -0.06 9.63
C GLY A 12 -7.99 -0.49 8.51
N GLY A 13 -6.71 -0.76 8.78
CA GLY A 13 -5.75 -1.14 7.76
C GLY A 13 -4.77 -2.19 8.22
N TYR A 14 -4.07 -2.77 7.25
CA TYR A 14 -3.01 -3.74 7.49
C TYR A 14 -1.65 -3.05 7.43
N TRP A 15 -0.79 -3.36 8.39
CA TRP A 15 0.51 -2.72 8.54
C TRP A 15 1.58 -3.76 8.75
N VAL A 16 2.80 -3.46 8.32
CA VAL A 16 3.96 -4.25 8.75
C VAL A 16 4.13 -4.02 10.25
N ALA A 17 4.12 -5.10 11.02
CA ALA A 17 4.06 -5.04 12.47
C ALA A 17 5.17 -4.13 13.04
N GLY A 18 4.79 -3.25 13.95
CA GLY A 18 5.71 -2.34 14.60
C GLY A 18 6.19 -1.18 13.75
N THR A 19 5.61 -0.96 12.57
CA THR A 19 6.03 0.11 11.67
C THR A 19 4.83 0.94 11.21
N ARG A 20 5.12 2.02 10.48
CA ARG A 20 4.11 2.82 9.81
C ARG A 20 4.03 2.53 8.31
N VAL A 21 4.66 1.45 7.86
CA VAL A 21 4.58 1.02 6.47
C VAL A 21 3.35 0.15 6.30
N SER A 22 2.45 0.54 5.41
CA SER A 22 1.24 -0.23 5.14
C SER A 22 1.58 -1.49 4.34
N LEU A 23 0.84 -2.56 4.62
CA LEU A 23 0.96 -3.78 3.81
C LEU A 23 0.61 -3.49 2.35
N ASP A 24 -0.35 -2.58 2.12
CA ASP A 24 -0.80 -2.18 0.79
C ASP A 24 0.38 -1.76 -0.10
N SER A 25 1.27 -0.93 0.44
CA SER A 25 2.44 -0.44 -0.30
C SER A 25 3.33 -1.58 -0.79
N LEU A 26 3.59 -2.56 0.08
CA LEU A 26 4.40 -3.72 -0.28
C LEU A 26 3.70 -4.61 -1.30
N VAL A 27 2.39 -4.83 -1.12
CA VAL A 27 1.62 -5.71 -2.01
C VAL A 27 1.58 -5.13 -3.42
N TYR A 28 1.30 -3.83 -3.56
CA TYR A 28 1.27 -3.21 -4.88
C TYR A 28 2.62 -3.28 -5.59
N ALA A 29 3.70 -3.02 -4.88
CA ALA A 29 5.05 -3.11 -5.45
C ALA A 29 5.41 -4.56 -5.81
N PHE A 30 5.01 -5.52 -4.95
CA PHE A 30 5.23 -6.93 -5.23
C PHE A 30 4.46 -7.40 -6.47
N ARG A 31 3.19 -6.98 -6.60
CA ARG A 31 2.39 -7.28 -7.80
C ARG A 31 2.98 -6.66 -9.05
N ASP A 32 3.67 -5.53 -8.91
CA ASP A 32 4.35 -4.83 -9.99
C ASP A 32 5.66 -5.49 -10.38
N GLY A 33 6.03 -6.59 -9.75
CA GLY A 33 7.19 -7.41 -10.10
C GLY A 33 8.44 -7.15 -9.28
N GLN A 34 8.38 -6.35 -8.23
CA GLN A 34 9.55 -6.10 -7.39
C GLN A 34 9.87 -7.32 -6.52
N THR A 35 11.16 -7.61 -6.38
CA THR A 35 11.64 -8.66 -5.49
C THR A 35 11.63 -8.18 -4.04
N ALA A 36 11.75 -9.12 -3.08
CA ALA A 36 11.84 -8.77 -1.66
C ALA A 36 13.05 -7.87 -1.39
N GLU A 37 14.17 -8.14 -2.04
CA GLU A 37 15.39 -7.34 -1.90
C GLU A 37 15.18 -5.92 -2.43
N SER A 38 14.50 -5.77 -3.56
CA SER A 38 14.15 -4.47 -4.12
C SER A 38 13.22 -3.70 -3.19
N LEU A 39 12.25 -4.41 -2.59
CA LEU A 39 11.32 -3.79 -1.63
C LEU A 39 12.07 -3.30 -0.39
N ALA A 40 13.03 -4.07 0.11
CA ALA A 40 13.83 -3.65 1.26
C ALA A 40 14.63 -2.38 0.96
N GLN A 41 15.09 -2.21 -0.28
CA GLN A 41 15.75 -0.99 -0.71
C GLN A 41 14.78 0.20 -0.80
N SER A 42 13.57 -0.06 -1.30
CA SER A 42 12.55 0.98 -1.44
C SER A 42 11.98 1.43 -0.10
N PHE A 43 11.97 0.56 0.89
CA PHE A 43 11.46 0.83 2.24
C PHE A 43 12.55 0.62 3.28
N PRO A 44 13.50 1.58 3.38
CA PRO A 44 14.69 1.37 4.24
C PRO A 44 14.41 1.19 5.72
N VAL A 45 13.22 1.57 6.19
CA VAL A 45 12.83 1.34 7.61
C VAL A 45 12.51 -0.13 7.87
N LEU A 46 12.36 -0.94 6.83
CA LEU A 46 12.07 -2.37 6.97
C LEU A 46 13.34 -3.19 6.80
N THR A 47 13.45 -4.24 7.60
CA THR A 47 14.46 -5.27 7.38
C THR A 47 14.01 -6.22 6.28
N LEU A 48 14.96 -6.95 5.71
CA LEU A 48 14.63 -7.97 4.72
C LEU A 48 13.72 -9.05 5.31
N GLU A 49 13.93 -9.40 6.58
CA GLU A 49 13.06 -10.32 7.30
C GLU A 49 11.61 -9.83 7.33
N GLN A 50 11.41 -8.55 7.65
CA GLN A 50 10.07 -7.96 7.70
C GLN A 50 9.40 -7.99 6.33
N VAL A 51 10.16 -7.71 5.27
CA VAL A 51 9.63 -7.73 3.91
C VAL A 51 9.19 -9.14 3.53
N TYR A 52 10.04 -10.15 3.76
CA TYR A 52 9.68 -11.54 3.47
C TYR A 52 8.48 -12.01 4.29
N GLY A 53 8.46 -11.64 5.58
CA GLY A 53 7.35 -12.00 6.46
C GLY A 53 6.02 -11.40 6.02
N ALA A 54 6.03 -10.13 5.60
CA ALA A 54 4.84 -9.45 5.10
C ALA A 54 4.36 -10.06 3.79
N ILE A 55 5.26 -10.37 2.87
CA ILE A 55 4.91 -11.03 1.60
C ILE A 55 4.34 -12.41 1.85
N ALA A 56 4.95 -13.17 2.76
CA ALA A 56 4.45 -14.51 3.11
C ALA A 56 3.05 -14.43 3.69
N TYR A 57 2.78 -13.44 4.55
CA TYR A 57 1.45 -13.20 5.09
C TYR A 57 0.46 -12.91 3.96
N TYR A 58 0.83 -12.04 3.05
CA TYR A 58 -0.03 -11.72 1.91
C TYR A 58 -0.36 -12.96 1.09
N LEU A 59 0.65 -13.76 0.75
CA LEU A 59 0.46 -14.97 -0.05
C LEU A 59 -0.43 -15.99 0.65
N ALA A 60 -0.31 -16.10 1.98
CA ALA A 60 -1.13 -17.01 2.77
C ALA A 60 -2.58 -16.53 2.91
N ASN A 61 -2.83 -15.23 2.76
CA ASN A 61 -4.13 -14.60 2.95
C ASN A 61 -4.55 -13.76 1.75
N HIS A 62 -4.08 -14.11 0.56
CA HIS A 62 -4.23 -13.26 -0.61
C HIS A 62 -5.70 -12.95 -0.95
N ALA A 63 -6.61 -13.89 -0.77
CA ALA A 63 -8.02 -13.65 -1.06
C ALA A 63 -8.60 -12.53 -0.19
N VAL A 64 -8.29 -12.56 1.11
CA VAL A 64 -8.77 -11.55 2.07
C VAL A 64 -8.12 -10.21 1.78
N ILE A 65 -6.81 -10.20 1.55
CA ILE A 65 -6.07 -8.96 1.29
C ILE A 65 -6.48 -8.35 -0.06
N ASP A 66 -6.63 -9.17 -1.09
CA ASP A 66 -7.07 -8.69 -2.41
C ASP A 66 -8.46 -8.07 -2.34
N ALA A 67 -9.38 -8.68 -1.60
CA ALA A 67 -10.72 -8.11 -1.39
C ALA A 67 -10.64 -6.78 -0.65
N TYR A 68 -9.79 -6.70 0.38
CA TYR A 68 -9.56 -5.46 1.13
C TYR A 68 -9.03 -4.35 0.20
N LEU A 69 -8.04 -4.66 -0.63
CA LEU A 69 -7.46 -3.68 -1.55
C LEU A 69 -8.48 -3.23 -2.60
N THR A 70 -9.27 -4.14 -3.13
CA THR A 70 -10.32 -3.81 -4.10
C THR A 70 -11.34 -2.85 -3.48
N GLN A 71 -11.72 -3.09 -2.23
CA GLN A 71 -12.64 -2.21 -1.53
C GLN A 71 -12.04 -0.83 -1.27
N GLN A 72 -10.78 -0.78 -0.89
CA GLN A 72 -10.06 0.49 -0.70
C GLN A 72 -10.01 1.29 -1.99
N GLU A 73 -9.75 0.62 -3.11
CA GLU A 73 -9.72 1.26 -4.43
C GLU A 73 -11.10 1.81 -4.81
N ALA A 74 -12.16 1.05 -4.53
CA ALA A 74 -13.53 1.48 -4.81
C ALA A 74 -13.92 2.70 -3.96
N GLU A 75 -13.57 2.71 -2.69
CA GLU A 75 -13.82 3.83 -1.80
C GLU A 75 -13.05 5.08 -2.24
N PHE A 76 -11.79 4.89 -2.65
CA PHE A 76 -10.97 5.99 -3.15
C PHE A 76 -11.54 6.57 -4.44
N ALA A 77 -11.98 5.72 -5.36
CA ALA A 77 -12.60 6.16 -6.61
C ALA A 77 -13.89 6.94 -6.34
N LYS A 78 -14.69 6.48 -5.37
CA LYS A 78 -15.91 7.17 -4.97
C LYS A 78 -15.60 8.55 -4.38
N LEU A 79 -14.57 8.64 -3.55
CA LEU A 79 -14.14 9.91 -2.97
C LEU A 79 -13.65 10.88 -4.04
N GLN A 80 -12.89 10.40 -5.02
CA GLN A 80 -12.43 11.21 -6.14
C GLN A 80 -13.60 11.77 -6.93
N LYS A 81 -14.60 10.93 -7.21
CA LYS A 81 -15.81 11.35 -7.92
C LYS A 81 -16.56 12.43 -7.16
N ASP A 82 -16.68 12.26 -5.84
CA ASP A 82 -17.33 13.21 -4.95
C ASP A 82 -16.62 14.56 -4.99
N LEU A 83 -15.29 14.56 -4.86
CA LEU A 83 -14.48 15.78 -4.91
C LEU A 83 -14.59 16.47 -6.27
N ARG A 84 -14.61 15.70 -7.36
CA ARG A 84 -14.74 16.25 -8.70
C ARG A 84 -16.05 17.00 -8.86
N GLN A 85 -17.14 16.47 -8.29
CA GLN A 85 -18.46 17.08 -8.39
C GLN A 85 -18.60 18.29 -7.46
N ARG A 86 -18.00 18.24 -6.26
CA ARG A 86 -18.11 19.31 -5.27
C ARG A 86 -17.16 20.47 -5.52
N ASP A 87 -15.93 20.16 -5.90
CA ASP A 87 -14.89 21.17 -6.10
C ASP A 87 -13.97 20.74 -7.24
N PRO A 88 -14.38 21.01 -8.49
CA PRO A 88 -13.58 20.61 -9.65
C PRO A 88 -12.17 21.22 -9.66
N MET A 89 -12.02 22.45 -9.18
CA MET A 89 -10.70 23.10 -9.16
C MET A 89 -9.76 22.43 -8.18
N PHE A 90 -10.26 22.08 -7.02
CA PHE A 90 -9.46 21.39 -6.01
C PHE A 90 -9.03 20.00 -6.52
N TYR A 91 -9.96 19.29 -7.14
CA TYR A 91 -9.67 18.00 -7.74
C TYR A 91 -8.57 18.12 -8.81
N GLN A 92 -8.65 19.15 -9.64
CA GLN A 92 -7.65 19.37 -10.70
C GLN A 92 -6.26 19.63 -10.11
N LYS A 93 -6.19 20.40 -9.03
CA LYS A 93 -4.93 20.65 -8.33
C LYS A 93 -4.30 19.38 -7.79
N LEU A 94 -5.13 18.49 -7.21
CA LEU A 94 -4.65 17.20 -6.71
C LEU A 94 -4.13 16.33 -7.85
N ALA A 95 -4.85 16.28 -8.96
CA ALA A 95 -4.45 15.50 -10.12
C ALA A 95 -3.11 16.02 -10.70
N ASP A 96 -2.95 17.34 -10.78
CA ASP A 96 -1.73 17.96 -11.27
C ASP A 96 -0.54 17.68 -10.33
N ALA A 97 -0.76 17.75 -9.03
CA ALA A 97 0.28 17.45 -8.03
C ALA A 97 0.75 16.01 -8.13
N ARG A 98 -0.17 15.06 -8.31
CA ARG A 98 0.18 13.66 -8.51
C ARG A 98 0.97 13.43 -9.79
N ARG A 99 0.57 14.11 -10.86
CA ARG A 99 1.25 14.02 -12.15
C ARG A 99 2.70 14.53 -12.05
N GLN A 100 2.91 15.67 -11.39
CA GLN A 100 4.23 16.22 -11.16
C GLN A 100 5.09 15.27 -10.33
N ARG A 101 4.50 14.64 -9.31
CA ARG A 101 5.22 13.68 -8.46
C ARG A 101 5.67 12.46 -9.26
N GLN A 102 4.84 11.98 -10.18
CA GLN A 102 5.19 10.85 -11.04
C GLN A 102 6.28 11.18 -12.04
N THR A 103 6.32 12.42 -12.55
CA THR A 103 7.33 12.84 -13.52
C THR A 103 8.67 13.17 -12.87
N THR A 104 8.68 13.51 -11.59
CA THR A 104 9.92 13.84 -10.86
C THR A 104 10.56 12.66 -10.15
N SER A 105 9.90 11.53 -10.10
CA SER A 105 10.41 10.31 -9.45
C SER A 105 11.11 9.38 -10.44
N ALA A 106 11.94 9.95 -11.26
CA ALA A 106 12.73 9.16 -12.23
C ALA A 106 13.90 8.48 -11.55
#